data_41dddb52daa5406fae6e69827aa7a99c
#
_entry.id   41dddb52daa5406fae6e69827aa7a99c
#
_cell.length_a   1.000
_cell.length_b   1.000
_cell.length_c   1.000
_cell.angle_alpha   90.00
_cell.angle_beta   90.00
_cell.angle_gamma   90.00
#
_symmetry.space_group_name_H-M   'P 1'
#
loop_
_entity.id
_entity.type
_entity.pdbx_description
1 polymer ?
#
loop_
_entity_poly.entity_id
_entity_poly.type
_entity_poly.pdbx_seq_one_letter_code
_entity_poly.pdbx_strand_id
1 'polypeptide(L)'
;SVQKLKGKVSKFYTPLGVGAHLRAWGVSSDNIHELNWWEEIKHEELTFVCAPARHFSGRAFGDRFATLWASWIIQSKQQNIFFSGDSGYGPHFKTIGEKYGPFDFAMMECGQYDARWANIHMMPEETAQAAVDVKANVMMPIHWGTFVLALHTWKDPIERVTRKAAELNMPVATPRIGEPIVLNHPEMPAKKWWEEIQ
;
A
#
# COMPACT_ATOMS: atom_id res chain seq x y z
N SER A 1 -3.03 6.19 -16.86
CA SER A 1 -4.28 5.48 -16.69
C SER A 1 -4.24 4.10 -17.36
N VAL A 2 -5.19 3.23 -17.05
CA VAL A 2 -5.29 1.85 -17.52
C VAL A 2 -5.15 1.73 -19.04
N GLN A 3 -5.77 2.62 -19.82
CA GLN A 3 -5.65 2.61 -21.28
C GLN A 3 -4.22 2.76 -21.82
N LYS A 4 -3.35 3.44 -21.07
CA LYS A 4 -1.91 3.56 -21.42
C LYS A 4 -1.10 2.33 -20.98
N LEU A 5 -1.61 1.58 -20.01
CA LEU A 5 -0.95 0.40 -19.42
C LEU A 5 -1.36 -0.91 -20.10
N LYS A 6 -2.62 -1.04 -20.59
CA LYS A 6 -3.17 -2.29 -21.09
C LYS A 6 -2.36 -2.98 -22.20
N GLY A 7 -1.59 -2.23 -22.98
CA GLY A 7 -0.69 -2.77 -23.99
C GLY A 7 0.73 -3.08 -23.50
N LYS A 8 1.03 -2.80 -22.23
CA LYS A 8 2.36 -2.97 -21.61
C LYS A 8 2.33 -3.97 -20.45
N VAL A 9 1.14 -4.34 -19.96
CA VAL A 9 0.94 -5.21 -18.81
C VAL A 9 0.28 -6.49 -19.30
N SER A 10 0.89 -7.62 -19.04
CA SER A 10 0.41 -8.93 -19.47
C SER A 10 -0.73 -9.45 -18.60
N LYS A 11 -0.70 -9.17 -17.29
CA LYS A 11 -1.71 -9.63 -16.33
C LYS A 11 -2.09 -8.53 -15.34
N PHE A 12 -3.36 -8.52 -14.94
CA PHE A 12 -3.93 -7.64 -13.93
C PHE A 12 -4.50 -8.51 -12.81
N TYR A 13 -3.91 -8.42 -11.62
CA TYR A 13 -4.40 -9.05 -10.41
C TYR A 13 -5.14 -7.99 -9.61
N THR A 14 -6.41 -8.24 -9.31
CA THR A 14 -7.28 -7.22 -8.71
C THR A 14 -8.21 -7.82 -7.67
N PRO A 15 -8.71 -7.03 -6.72
CA PRO A 15 -9.80 -7.46 -5.86
C PRO A 15 -11.08 -7.73 -6.68
N LEU A 16 -12.00 -8.53 -6.11
CA LEU A 16 -13.28 -8.88 -6.72
C LEU A 16 -14.07 -7.64 -7.18
N GLY A 17 -14.65 -7.71 -8.36
CA GLY A 17 -15.47 -6.67 -8.99
C GLY A 17 -14.67 -5.62 -9.78
N VAL A 18 -13.37 -5.43 -9.49
CA VAL A 18 -12.54 -4.45 -10.20
C VAL A 18 -12.34 -4.80 -11.66
N GLY A 19 -12.37 -6.09 -12.00
CA GLY A 19 -12.26 -6.58 -13.37
C GLY A 19 -13.32 -6.01 -14.31
N ALA A 20 -14.53 -5.72 -13.82
CA ALA A 20 -15.57 -5.09 -14.61
C ALA A 20 -15.14 -3.70 -15.13
N HIS A 21 -14.48 -2.90 -14.28
CA HIS A 21 -13.94 -1.61 -14.70
C HIS A 21 -12.80 -1.77 -15.71
N LEU A 22 -11.90 -2.74 -15.49
CA LEU A 22 -10.79 -3.01 -16.41
C LEU A 22 -11.29 -3.42 -17.81
N ARG A 23 -12.30 -4.30 -17.87
CA ARG A 23 -12.95 -4.69 -19.12
C ARG A 23 -13.57 -3.48 -19.83
N ALA A 24 -14.30 -2.64 -19.09
CA ALA A 24 -14.90 -1.41 -19.64
C ALA A 24 -13.84 -0.44 -20.19
N TRP A 25 -12.61 -0.48 -19.68
CA TRP A 25 -11.48 0.31 -20.20
C TRP A 25 -10.66 -0.41 -21.27
N GLY A 26 -11.14 -1.56 -21.73
CA GLY A 26 -10.58 -2.29 -22.88
C GLY A 26 -9.40 -3.21 -22.54
N VAL A 27 -9.34 -3.71 -21.31
CA VAL A 27 -8.44 -4.81 -20.94
C VAL A 27 -9.11 -6.14 -21.31
N SER A 28 -8.38 -7.05 -21.97
CA SER A 28 -8.89 -8.39 -22.29
C SER A 28 -9.21 -9.16 -21.00
N SER A 29 -10.33 -9.88 -21.01
CA SER A 29 -10.73 -10.73 -19.89
C SER A 29 -9.70 -11.80 -19.54
N ASP A 30 -8.94 -12.32 -20.51
CA ASP A 30 -7.89 -13.32 -20.33
C ASP A 30 -6.69 -12.79 -19.51
N ASN A 31 -6.56 -11.48 -19.40
CA ASN A 31 -5.51 -10.82 -18.68
C ASN A 31 -5.94 -10.34 -17.28
N ILE A 32 -7.21 -10.57 -16.89
CA ILE A 32 -7.77 -10.11 -15.61
C ILE A 32 -8.00 -11.32 -14.70
N HIS A 33 -7.42 -11.26 -13.51
CA HIS A 33 -7.60 -12.24 -12.45
C HIS A 33 -8.11 -11.52 -11.20
N GLU A 34 -9.31 -11.86 -10.78
CA GLU A 34 -9.96 -11.28 -9.60
C GLU A 34 -9.81 -12.21 -8.41
N LEU A 35 -9.40 -11.67 -7.28
CA LEU A 35 -9.14 -12.42 -6.04
C LEU A 35 -9.98 -11.86 -4.89
N ASN A 36 -10.45 -12.76 -4.04
CA ASN A 36 -11.00 -12.42 -2.73
C ASN A 36 -9.87 -12.27 -1.69
N TRP A 37 -10.18 -11.74 -0.52
CA TRP A 37 -9.24 -11.72 0.60
C TRP A 37 -8.76 -13.12 0.95
N TRP A 38 -7.46 -13.24 1.16
CA TRP A 38 -6.71 -14.46 1.47
C TRP A 38 -6.56 -15.44 0.29
N GLU A 39 -7.04 -15.09 -0.89
CA GLU A 39 -6.73 -15.85 -2.09
C GLU A 39 -5.35 -15.50 -2.63
N GLU A 40 -4.70 -16.51 -3.17
CA GLU A 40 -3.34 -16.45 -3.70
C GLU A 40 -3.32 -16.82 -5.16
N ILE A 41 -2.43 -16.21 -5.91
CA ILE A 41 -2.16 -16.57 -7.29
C ILE A 41 -0.65 -16.55 -7.59
N LYS A 42 -0.19 -17.60 -8.25
CA LYS A 42 1.20 -17.68 -8.71
C LYS A 42 1.32 -17.13 -10.12
N HIS A 43 2.34 -16.34 -10.33
CA HIS A 43 2.76 -15.87 -11.64
C HIS A 43 4.27 -15.94 -11.73
N GLU A 44 4.76 -16.88 -12.56
CA GLU A 44 6.19 -17.20 -12.65
C GLU A 44 6.78 -17.53 -11.26
N GLU A 45 7.81 -16.81 -10.83
CA GLU A 45 8.49 -17.02 -9.54
C GLU A 45 7.84 -16.23 -8.39
N LEU A 46 6.75 -15.50 -8.66
CA LEU A 46 6.07 -14.67 -7.68
C LEU A 46 4.74 -15.29 -7.24
N THR A 47 4.41 -15.13 -5.96
CA THR A 47 3.08 -15.36 -5.41
C THR A 47 2.49 -14.01 -4.99
N PHE A 48 1.30 -13.73 -5.46
CA PHE A 48 0.52 -12.57 -5.05
C PHE A 48 -0.61 -13.03 -4.15
N VAL A 49 -0.76 -12.37 -2.99
CA VAL A 49 -1.87 -12.62 -2.06
C VAL A 49 -2.71 -11.37 -1.98
N CYS A 50 -4.01 -11.49 -2.23
CA CYS A 50 -4.99 -10.46 -1.94
C CYS A 50 -5.29 -10.47 -0.44
N ALA A 51 -4.88 -9.45 0.30
CA ALA A 51 -5.06 -9.39 1.74
C ALA A 51 -6.07 -8.30 2.14
N PRO A 52 -6.68 -8.38 3.33
CA PRO A 52 -7.63 -7.39 3.78
C PRO A 52 -7.03 -5.99 3.92
N ALA A 53 -7.86 -4.99 3.66
CA ALA A 53 -7.65 -3.60 4.01
C ALA A 53 -8.93 -3.05 4.65
N ARG A 54 -8.88 -1.89 5.26
CA ARG A 54 -10.05 -1.21 5.83
C ARG A 54 -10.30 0.08 5.06
N HIS A 55 -11.08 -0.03 4.00
CA HIS A 55 -11.39 1.09 3.10
C HIS A 55 -12.81 0.94 2.54
N PHE A 56 -13.06 1.53 1.41
CA PHE A 56 -14.29 1.38 0.63
C PHE A 56 -13.98 1.46 -0.87
N SER A 57 -14.98 1.11 -1.69
CA SER A 57 -14.93 1.36 -3.13
C SER A 57 -16.09 2.24 -3.58
N GLY A 58 -15.88 3.00 -4.65
CA GLY A 58 -16.88 3.85 -5.28
C GLY A 58 -16.24 4.79 -6.28
N ARG A 59 -16.80 4.89 -7.48
CA ARG A 59 -16.35 5.76 -8.57
C ARG A 59 -17.44 6.70 -9.07
N ALA A 60 -18.71 6.36 -8.81
CA ALA A 60 -19.87 7.12 -9.25
C ALA A 60 -21.00 7.03 -8.21
N PHE A 61 -22.04 7.82 -8.40
CA PHE A 61 -23.25 7.69 -7.63
C PHE A 61 -23.89 6.32 -7.87
N GLY A 62 -24.00 5.51 -6.84
CA GLY A 62 -24.69 4.21 -6.90
C GLY A 62 -23.76 2.97 -7.00
N ASP A 63 -22.44 3.13 -7.13
CA ASP A 63 -21.49 2.00 -7.15
C ASP A 63 -20.67 1.85 -5.87
N ARG A 64 -21.07 2.52 -4.79
CA ARG A 64 -20.39 2.41 -3.50
C ARG A 64 -20.43 0.97 -3.00
N PHE A 65 -19.26 0.46 -2.58
CA PHE A 65 -19.05 -0.94 -2.16
C PHE A 65 -19.32 -2.00 -3.24
N ALA A 66 -19.39 -1.63 -4.52
CA ALA A 66 -19.62 -2.56 -5.61
C ALA A 66 -18.41 -3.44 -5.95
N THR A 67 -17.22 -3.06 -5.53
CA THR A 67 -15.99 -3.85 -5.66
C THR A 67 -15.33 -4.05 -4.31
N LEU A 68 -14.53 -5.10 -4.18
CA LEU A 68 -13.69 -5.30 -3.02
C LEU A 68 -12.49 -4.33 -3.07
N TRP A 69 -11.91 -4.02 -1.92
CA TRP A 69 -10.66 -3.30 -1.70
C TRP A 69 -9.66 -4.21 -1.00
N ALA A 70 -8.37 -3.98 -1.15
CA ALA A 70 -7.36 -4.89 -0.65
C ALA A 70 -6.00 -4.24 -0.41
N SER A 71 -5.23 -4.84 0.46
CA SER A 71 -3.78 -4.79 0.48
C SER A 71 -3.20 -5.97 -0.30
N TRP A 72 -1.89 -5.94 -0.58
CA TRP A 72 -1.24 -6.97 -1.38
C TRP A 72 0.04 -7.46 -0.73
N ILE A 73 0.27 -8.76 -0.82
CA ILE A 73 1.52 -9.40 -0.47
C ILE A 73 2.16 -9.94 -1.74
N ILE A 74 3.44 -9.65 -1.94
CA ILE A 74 4.21 -10.10 -3.09
C ILE A 74 5.39 -10.90 -2.57
N GLN A 75 5.39 -12.20 -2.83
CA GLN A 75 6.41 -13.12 -2.33
C GLN A 75 7.23 -13.71 -3.49
N SER A 76 8.54 -13.73 -3.32
CA SER A 76 9.47 -14.52 -4.11
C SER A 76 10.22 -15.50 -3.22
N LYS A 77 11.16 -16.26 -3.78
CA LYS A 77 12.07 -17.11 -2.98
C LYS A 77 13.00 -16.31 -2.06
N GLN A 78 13.21 -15.03 -2.35
CA GLN A 78 14.24 -14.18 -1.70
C GLN A 78 13.66 -13.01 -0.95
N GLN A 79 12.44 -12.60 -1.27
CA GLN A 79 11.85 -11.36 -0.77
C GLN A 79 10.36 -11.52 -0.50
N ASN A 80 9.92 -10.86 0.56
CA ASN A 80 8.54 -10.80 0.99
C ASN A 80 8.15 -9.33 1.18
N ILE A 81 7.24 -8.83 0.34
CA ILE A 81 6.88 -7.42 0.28
C ILE A 81 5.41 -7.25 0.62
N PHE A 82 5.09 -6.24 1.42
CA PHE A 82 3.74 -5.83 1.73
C PHE A 82 3.41 -4.46 1.13
N PHE A 83 2.23 -4.32 0.55
CA PHE A 83 1.65 -3.07 0.08
C PHE A 83 0.28 -2.89 0.73
N SER A 84 0.13 -1.89 1.58
CA SER A 84 -1.09 -1.70 2.37
C SER A 84 -2.32 -1.33 1.52
N GLY A 85 -2.13 -0.73 0.33
CA GLY A 85 -3.19 0.04 -0.28
C GLY A 85 -3.60 1.19 0.64
N ASP A 86 -4.76 1.78 0.38
CA ASP A 86 -5.38 2.74 1.30
C ASP A 86 -6.13 1.97 2.38
N SER A 87 -5.89 2.28 3.65
CA SER A 87 -6.47 1.55 4.76
C SER A 87 -6.51 2.37 6.05
N GLY A 88 -7.62 2.31 6.77
CA GLY A 88 -7.63 2.64 8.19
C GLY A 88 -6.94 1.56 9.03
N TYR A 89 -6.51 1.94 10.25
CA TYR A 89 -5.91 1.01 11.19
C TYR A 89 -6.91 -0.04 11.69
N GLY A 90 -6.43 -1.27 11.89
CA GLY A 90 -7.27 -2.36 12.38
C GLY A 90 -6.50 -3.66 12.62
N PRO A 91 -7.18 -4.70 13.18
CA PRO A 91 -6.54 -5.96 13.57
C PRO A 91 -6.03 -6.77 12.38
N HIS A 92 -6.44 -6.43 11.15
CA HIS A 92 -5.99 -7.13 9.95
C HIS A 92 -4.47 -7.03 9.74
N PHE A 93 -3.82 -5.93 10.11
CA PHE A 93 -2.35 -5.80 10.03
C PHE A 93 -1.63 -6.86 10.86
N LYS A 94 -2.06 -7.05 12.11
CA LYS A 94 -1.52 -8.09 12.97
C LYS A 94 -1.76 -9.50 12.39
N THR A 95 -2.97 -9.76 11.90
CA THR A 95 -3.33 -11.04 11.26
C THR A 95 -2.46 -11.30 10.02
N ILE A 96 -2.21 -10.28 9.19
CA ILE A 96 -1.33 -10.37 8.03
C ILE A 96 0.10 -10.70 8.48
N GLY A 97 0.62 -9.99 9.49
CA GLY A 97 1.96 -10.22 10.03
C GLY A 97 2.13 -11.61 10.66
N GLU A 98 1.07 -12.16 11.27
CA GLU A 98 1.08 -13.52 11.83
C GLU A 98 1.08 -14.60 10.73
N LYS A 99 0.34 -14.38 9.63
CA LYS A 99 0.18 -15.37 8.55
C LYS A 99 1.30 -15.35 7.53
N TYR A 100 1.81 -14.17 7.17
CA TYR A 100 2.71 -13.96 6.04
C TYR A 100 4.02 -13.26 6.39
N GLY A 101 4.12 -12.62 7.56
CA GLY A 101 5.35 -11.96 7.99
C GLY A 101 6.46 -12.93 8.44
N PRO A 102 7.68 -12.47 8.65
CA PRO A 102 8.06 -11.07 8.51
C PRO A 102 8.14 -10.61 7.05
N PHE A 103 8.01 -9.30 6.83
CA PHE A 103 8.19 -8.69 5.51
C PHE A 103 9.54 -7.98 5.43
N ASP A 104 10.28 -8.18 4.35
CA ASP A 104 11.53 -7.47 4.11
C ASP A 104 11.27 -5.97 3.91
N PHE A 105 10.14 -5.64 3.29
CA PHE A 105 9.77 -4.26 2.98
C PHE A 105 8.25 -4.10 2.99
N ALA A 106 7.77 -3.01 3.62
CA ALA A 106 6.35 -2.67 3.65
C ALA A 106 6.12 -1.24 3.15
N MET A 107 5.29 -1.11 2.11
CA MET A 107 4.77 0.18 1.65
C MET A 107 3.48 0.47 2.39
N MET A 108 3.51 1.48 3.27
CA MET A 108 2.44 1.77 4.23
C MET A 108 1.79 3.11 3.94
N GLU A 109 0.49 3.13 3.74
CA GLU A 109 -0.32 4.34 3.59
C GLU A 109 -0.14 5.26 4.79
N CYS A 110 0.04 6.58 4.56
CA CYS A 110 0.22 7.53 5.63
C CYS A 110 -0.31 8.94 5.34
N GLY A 111 -0.99 9.13 4.21
CA GLY A 111 -1.18 10.47 3.66
C GLY A 111 -2.48 11.15 4.00
N GLN A 112 -3.61 10.66 3.72
CA GLN A 112 -4.85 11.44 3.63
C GLN A 112 -5.76 11.29 4.87
N TYR A 113 -5.16 11.27 6.05
CA TYR A 113 -5.86 11.06 7.32
C TYR A 113 -6.67 12.28 7.78
N ASP A 114 -7.75 12.01 8.50
CA ASP A 114 -8.53 12.98 9.25
C ASP A 114 -9.39 12.23 10.27
N ALA A 115 -9.65 12.83 11.42
CA ALA A 115 -10.49 12.22 12.45
C ALA A 115 -11.90 11.86 11.95
N ARG A 116 -12.40 12.59 10.94
CA ARG A 116 -13.73 12.35 10.33
C ARG A 116 -13.80 11.06 9.51
N TRP A 117 -12.65 10.52 9.07
CA TRP A 117 -12.56 9.28 8.30
C TRP A 117 -11.40 8.36 8.71
N ALA A 118 -11.06 8.34 9.99
CA ALA A 118 -10.03 7.48 10.56
C ALA A 118 -10.22 5.98 10.26
N ASN A 119 -11.43 5.57 9.86
CA ASN A 119 -11.73 4.19 9.48
C ASN A 119 -11.18 3.79 8.10
N ILE A 120 -10.76 4.73 7.27
CA ILE A 120 -10.33 4.48 5.88
C ILE A 120 -8.90 4.97 5.60
N HIS A 121 -8.35 5.85 6.44
CA HIS A 121 -6.97 6.31 6.37
C HIS A 121 -6.37 6.35 7.78
N MET A 122 -5.18 5.77 7.93
CA MET A 122 -4.47 5.75 9.21
C MET A 122 -3.94 7.12 9.60
N MET A 123 -3.99 7.44 10.89
CA MET A 123 -3.13 8.49 11.44
C MET A 123 -1.67 8.08 11.27
N PRO A 124 -0.73 9.03 11.11
CA PRO A 124 0.69 8.68 10.88
C PRO A 124 1.29 7.81 11.99
N GLU A 125 0.85 7.97 13.23
CA GLU A 125 1.27 7.14 14.35
C GLU A 125 0.74 5.71 14.24
N GLU A 126 -0.48 5.54 13.72
CA GLU A 126 -1.07 4.24 13.44
C GLU A 126 -0.38 3.56 12.26
N THR A 127 0.07 4.32 11.25
CA THR A 127 0.86 3.80 10.12
C THR A 127 2.17 3.15 10.62
N ALA A 128 2.89 3.83 11.52
CA ALA A 128 4.10 3.27 12.11
C ALA A 128 3.81 2.01 12.95
N GLN A 129 2.71 2.01 13.72
CA GLN A 129 2.29 0.83 14.48
C GLN A 129 1.88 -0.32 13.55
N ALA A 130 1.15 -0.04 12.47
CA ALA A 130 0.75 -1.04 11.49
C ALA A 130 1.96 -1.71 10.81
N ALA A 131 3.05 -0.97 10.57
CA ALA A 131 4.30 -1.53 10.08
C ALA A 131 4.93 -2.53 11.08
N VAL A 132 4.87 -2.23 12.38
CA VAL A 132 5.28 -3.18 13.43
C VAL A 132 4.35 -4.40 13.45
N ASP A 133 3.04 -4.20 13.37
CA ASP A 133 2.04 -5.26 13.43
C ASP A 133 2.16 -6.25 12.26
N VAL A 134 2.46 -5.78 11.04
CA VAL A 134 2.76 -6.66 9.90
C VAL A 134 4.14 -7.30 9.99
N LYS A 135 4.96 -6.95 10.99
CA LYS A 135 6.34 -7.43 11.18
C LYS A 135 7.25 -7.02 10.01
N ALA A 136 7.18 -5.76 9.59
CA ALA A 136 8.07 -5.22 8.57
C ALA A 136 9.49 -5.01 9.12
N ASN A 137 10.51 -5.37 8.33
CA ASN A 137 11.90 -5.04 8.63
C ASN A 137 12.22 -3.58 8.31
N VAL A 138 11.62 -3.05 7.22
CA VAL A 138 11.71 -1.65 6.80
C VAL A 138 10.34 -1.21 6.28
N MET A 139 9.89 -0.02 6.65
CA MET A 139 8.69 0.58 6.07
C MET A 139 9.03 1.75 5.14
N MET A 140 8.21 1.94 4.12
CA MET A 140 8.18 3.14 3.28
C MET A 140 6.79 3.78 3.38
N PRO A 141 6.67 4.99 3.94
CA PRO A 141 5.42 5.74 3.91
C PRO A 141 5.05 6.12 2.47
N ILE A 142 3.83 5.81 2.08
CA ILE A 142 3.27 6.13 0.76
C ILE A 142 2.00 6.97 0.89
N HIS A 143 1.42 7.42 -0.23
CA HIS A 143 0.16 8.15 -0.30
C HIS A 143 0.22 9.56 0.31
N TRP A 144 1.38 10.20 0.35
CA TRP A 144 1.62 11.55 0.85
C TRP A 144 2.37 12.41 -0.17
N GLY A 145 2.40 13.73 0.02
CA GLY A 145 3.25 14.66 -0.73
C GLY A 145 2.81 14.98 -2.17
N THR A 146 1.71 14.43 -2.68
CA THR A 146 1.26 14.63 -4.07
C THR A 146 0.01 15.51 -4.17
N PHE A 147 -1.05 15.18 -3.47
CA PHE A 147 -2.32 15.90 -3.47
C PHE A 147 -2.71 16.29 -2.06
N VAL A 148 -3.35 17.45 -1.93
CA VAL A 148 -3.98 17.89 -0.67
C VAL A 148 -5.46 17.51 -0.74
N LEU A 149 -5.81 16.38 -0.13
CA LEU A 149 -7.19 15.93 0.04
C LEU A 149 -7.69 16.16 1.47
N ALA A 150 -6.82 15.91 2.45
CA ALA A 150 -7.06 16.18 3.86
C ALA A 150 -6.61 17.60 4.25
N LEU A 151 -6.96 18.05 5.47
CA LEU A 151 -6.76 19.44 5.91
C LEU A 151 -5.42 19.71 6.62
N HIS A 152 -4.50 18.77 6.61
CA HIS A 152 -3.13 18.95 7.14
C HIS A 152 -2.17 19.42 6.04
N THR A 153 -1.00 19.94 6.43
CA THR A 153 0.06 20.30 5.48
C THR A 153 0.63 19.06 4.82
N TRP A 154 1.22 19.21 3.64
CA TRP A 154 1.76 18.08 2.90
C TRP A 154 2.96 17.39 3.60
N LYS A 155 3.66 18.11 4.49
CA LYS A 155 4.79 17.58 5.29
C LYS A 155 4.33 16.87 6.56
N ASP A 156 3.15 17.20 7.11
CA ASP A 156 2.69 16.68 8.40
C ASP A 156 2.68 15.14 8.46
N PRO A 157 2.20 14.40 7.43
CA PRO A 157 2.21 12.95 7.46
C PRO A 157 3.61 12.37 7.66
N ILE A 158 4.58 12.79 6.85
CA ILE A 158 5.93 12.23 6.88
C ILE A 158 6.70 12.63 8.15
N GLU A 159 6.51 13.82 8.67
CA GLU A 159 7.14 14.28 9.91
C GLU A 159 6.63 13.50 11.12
N ARG A 160 5.33 13.25 11.18
CA ARG A 160 4.70 12.49 12.28
C ARG A 160 5.05 11.00 12.20
N VAL A 161 4.91 10.37 11.02
CA VAL A 161 5.19 8.95 10.87
C VAL A 161 6.66 8.61 11.13
N THR A 162 7.61 9.43 10.64
CA THR A 162 9.03 9.19 10.88
C THR A 162 9.42 9.37 12.35
N ARG A 163 8.83 10.35 13.04
CA ARG A 163 8.99 10.52 14.48
C ARG A 163 8.47 9.30 15.24
N LYS A 164 7.27 8.83 14.94
CA LYS A 164 6.68 7.66 15.60
C LYS A 164 7.44 6.38 15.29
N ALA A 165 7.88 6.21 14.07
CA ALA A 165 8.71 5.07 13.67
C ALA A 165 10.02 5.01 14.47
N ALA A 166 10.67 6.16 14.71
CA ALA A 166 11.87 6.23 15.55
C ALA A 166 11.59 5.80 17.01
N GLU A 167 10.45 6.21 17.60
CA GLU A 167 10.02 5.75 18.93
C GLU A 167 9.84 4.22 19.00
N LEU A 168 9.37 3.62 17.90
CA LEU A 168 9.11 2.19 17.79
C LEU A 168 10.33 1.39 17.29
N ASN A 169 11.47 2.04 17.04
CA ASN A 169 12.65 1.44 16.41
C ASN A 169 12.35 0.79 15.05
N MET A 170 11.38 1.33 14.30
CA MET A 170 11.01 0.89 12.97
C MET A 170 11.87 1.62 11.92
N PRO A 171 12.70 0.91 11.14
CA PRO A 171 13.47 1.49 10.05
C PRO A 171 12.55 2.07 8.96
N VAL A 172 12.86 3.28 8.47
CA VAL A 172 12.05 3.98 7.46
C VAL A 172 12.88 4.31 6.23
N ALA A 173 12.40 3.90 5.07
CA ALA A 173 12.93 4.33 3.79
C ALA A 173 12.14 5.53 3.27
N THR A 174 12.84 6.60 2.88
CA THR A 174 12.25 7.85 2.37
C THR A 174 12.91 8.28 1.06
N PRO A 175 12.74 7.48 -0.03
CA PRO A 175 13.31 7.82 -1.31
C PRO A 175 12.71 9.12 -1.86
N ARG A 176 13.49 9.89 -2.61
CA ARG A 176 12.95 10.95 -3.46
C ARG A 176 12.09 10.32 -4.57
N ILE A 177 11.16 11.07 -5.12
CA ILE A 177 10.35 10.60 -6.25
C ILE A 177 11.28 10.23 -7.42
N GLY A 178 11.22 8.95 -7.84
CA GLY A 178 12.10 8.38 -8.88
C GLY A 178 13.42 7.80 -8.37
N GLU A 179 13.76 7.96 -7.10
CA GLU A 179 14.92 7.32 -6.50
C GLU A 179 14.67 5.82 -6.31
N PRO A 180 15.55 4.93 -6.81
CA PRO A 180 15.37 3.50 -6.67
C PRO A 180 15.65 3.03 -5.24
N ILE A 181 14.88 2.02 -4.81
CA ILE A 181 15.17 1.25 -3.60
C ILE A 181 15.66 -0.13 -4.03
N VAL A 182 16.80 -0.54 -3.53
CA VAL A 182 17.33 -1.89 -3.70
C VAL A 182 17.19 -2.62 -2.37
N LEU A 183 16.31 -3.61 -2.33
CA LEU A 183 16.10 -4.41 -1.12
C LEU A 183 17.36 -5.21 -0.80
N ASN A 184 17.63 -5.42 0.49
CA ASN A 184 18.86 -6.07 0.99
C ASN A 184 20.16 -5.28 0.72
N HIS A 185 20.06 -4.04 0.29
CA HIS A 185 21.22 -3.14 0.28
C HIS A 185 21.44 -2.58 1.70
N PRO A 186 22.69 -2.47 2.17
CA PRO A 186 22.98 -1.98 3.52
C PRO A 186 22.52 -0.54 3.77
N GLU A 187 22.41 0.26 2.71
CA GLU A 187 21.98 1.65 2.79
C GLU A 187 20.64 1.81 2.07
N MET A 188 19.58 2.07 2.84
CA MET A 188 18.29 2.48 2.31
C MET A 188 18.22 4.00 2.22
N PRO A 189 17.55 4.58 1.20
CA PRO A 189 17.29 6.02 1.16
C PRO A 189 16.52 6.45 2.42
N ALA A 190 17.13 7.24 3.29
CA ALA A 190 16.54 7.68 4.55
C ALA A 190 16.66 9.22 4.76
N LYS A 191 16.97 9.96 3.69
CA LYS A 191 17.14 11.41 3.72
C LYS A 191 15.80 12.11 3.88
N LYS A 192 15.73 13.09 4.76
CA LYS A 192 14.55 13.95 4.95
C LYS A 192 14.47 15.04 3.86
N TRP A 193 14.38 14.64 2.62
CA TRP A 193 14.42 15.54 1.46
C TRP A 193 13.29 16.58 1.43
N TRP A 194 12.18 16.32 2.12
CA TRP A 194 11.05 17.26 2.24
C TRP A 194 11.38 18.50 3.07
N GLU A 195 12.42 18.45 3.93
CA GLU A 195 12.91 19.61 4.68
C GLU A 195 13.62 20.62 3.77
N GLU A 196 14.14 20.17 2.60
CA GLU A 196 14.83 20.99 1.61
C GLU A 196 13.86 21.75 0.67
N ILE A 197 12.56 21.41 0.71
CA ILE A 197 11.54 21.99 -0.17
C ILE A 197 10.75 23.04 0.61
N GLN A 198 10.72 24.26 0.11
CA GLN A 198 9.92 25.38 0.66
C GLN A 198 8.44 25.28 0.27
#